data_90ffd035ed4192108f0524e4fd4cea9b
#
_entry.id   90ffd035ed4192108f0524e4fd4cea9b
#
_cell.length_a   1.000
_cell.length_b   1.000
_cell.length_c   1.000
_cell.angle_alpha   90.00
_cell.angle_beta   90.00
_cell.angle_gamma   90.00
#
_symmetry.space_group_name_H-M   'P 1'
#
loop_
_entity.id
_entity.type
_entity.pdbx_description
1 polymer ?
#
loop_
_entity_poly.entity_id
_entity_poly.type
_entity_poly.pdbx_seq_one_letter_code
_entity_poly.pdbx_strand_id
1 'polypeptide(L)'
;YLEALNVRRTCHEMVALFGGRMPHVQGILAGGTAAKPSKEQIADYASRFEGVRAFVEEKYLPIVYLVASQYKDLCDMGPGYATALCMGVFPLNDEGLEHIFMPGAYYNGEDHPFDPMKVVEYVKYSWFADDTTGRLFTEGDTVVDLDKPDAYSFSKAPRYDGHAMEVGPHARMWVNNTELSPVGKKLAKEYFGITANTTRDLGERFVFSIMGRH
;
A
#
# COMPACT_ATOMS: atom_id res chain seq x y z
N TYR A 1 -17.69 10.02 15.08
CA TYR A 1 -16.67 9.17 15.69
C TYR A 1 -17.15 7.73 15.90
N LEU A 2 -18.29 7.49 16.57
CA LEU A 2 -18.86 6.14 16.80
C LEU A 2 -19.10 5.38 15.50
N GLU A 3 -19.58 6.05 14.48
CA GLU A 3 -19.79 5.46 13.16
C GLU A 3 -18.46 4.97 12.52
N ALA A 4 -17.40 5.74 12.65
CA ALA A 4 -16.08 5.32 12.17
C ALA A 4 -15.57 4.04 12.86
N LEU A 5 -15.83 3.89 14.16
CA LEU A 5 -15.51 2.68 14.90
C LEU A 5 -16.33 1.47 14.38
N ASN A 6 -17.61 1.69 14.06
CA ASN A 6 -18.44 0.63 13.49
C ASN A 6 -17.97 0.23 12.08
N VAL A 7 -17.61 1.21 11.24
CA VAL A 7 -17.04 0.94 9.90
C VAL A 7 -15.73 0.16 10.01
N ARG A 8 -14.85 0.55 10.94
CA ARG A 8 -13.62 -0.20 11.21
C ARG A 8 -13.91 -1.66 11.58
N ARG A 9 -14.89 -1.90 12.45
CA ARG A 9 -15.33 -3.26 12.79
C ARG A 9 -15.81 -4.01 11.55
N THR A 10 -16.65 -3.38 10.73
CA THR A 10 -17.12 -3.97 9.46
C THR A 10 -15.96 -4.36 8.55
N CYS A 11 -14.93 -3.51 8.41
CA CYS A 11 -13.72 -3.85 7.64
C CYS A 11 -13.01 -5.09 8.20
N HIS A 12 -12.91 -5.23 9.54
CA HIS A 12 -12.33 -6.43 10.15
C HIS A 12 -13.17 -7.68 9.88
N GLU A 13 -14.51 -7.57 9.95
CA GLU A 13 -15.42 -8.66 9.60
C GLU A 13 -15.29 -9.06 8.12
N MET A 14 -15.13 -8.09 7.20
CA MET A 14 -14.87 -8.35 5.79
C MET A 14 -13.57 -9.11 5.56
N VAL A 15 -12.49 -8.77 6.28
CA VAL A 15 -11.24 -9.54 6.22
C VAL A 15 -11.45 -10.96 6.76
N ALA A 16 -12.22 -11.12 7.83
CA ALA A 16 -12.48 -12.43 8.45
C ALA A 16 -13.30 -13.37 7.57
N LEU A 17 -14.16 -12.84 6.67
CA LEU A 17 -14.95 -13.65 5.72
C LEU A 17 -14.07 -14.57 4.86
N PHE A 18 -12.92 -14.10 4.43
CA PHE A 18 -12.00 -14.87 3.58
C PHE A 18 -10.77 -15.36 4.36
N GLY A 19 -10.34 -14.60 5.35
CA GLY A 19 -9.15 -14.90 6.13
C GLY A 19 -9.40 -15.81 7.35
N GLY A 20 -10.65 -16.11 7.65
CA GLY A 20 -11.06 -16.93 8.80
C GLY A 20 -11.11 -16.16 10.12
N ARG A 21 -10.26 -15.15 10.29
CA ARG A 21 -10.23 -14.27 11.47
C ARG A 21 -9.49 -12.95 11.18
N MET A 22 -9.70 -11.98 12.05
CA MET A 22 -8.97 -10.73 12.10
C MET A 22 -8.80 -10.30 13.58
N PRO A 23 -7.61 -9.96 14.08
CA PRO A 23 -6.31 -9.98 13.39
C PRO A 23 -5.74 -11.38 13.20
N HIS A 24 -4.60 -11.47 12.56
CA HIS A 24 -3.87 -12.71 12.27
C HIS A 24 -4.66 -13.68 11.40
N VAL A 25 -4.87 -13.28 10.14
CA VAL A 25 -5.50 -14.10 9.10
C VAL A 25 -4.87 -15.49 9.04
N GLN A 26 -5.69 -16.54 9.04
CA GLN A 26 -5.24 -17.94 9.02
C GLN A 26 -5.46 -18.64 7.68
N GLY A 27 -6.08 -17.97 6.73
CA GLY A 27 -6.32 -18.51 5.38
C GLY A 27 -5.09 -18.52 4.48
N ILE A 28 -4.00 -17.86 4.88
CA ILE A 28 -2.75 -17.81 4.10
C ILE A 28 -1.84 -18.94 4.60
N LEU A 29 -1.47 -19.81 3.68
CA LEU A 29 -0.63 -20.97 3.95
C LEU A 29 0.59 -20.98 3.02
N ALA A 30 1.59 -21.79 3.36
CA ALA A 30 2.69 -22.06 2.45
C ALA A 30 2.15 -22.61 1.11
N GLY A 31 2.44 -21.93 0.02
CA GLY A 31 1.97 -22.27 -1.32
C GLY A 31 0.63 -21.66 -1.74
N GLY A 32 0.00 -20.81 -0.91
CA GLY A 32 -1.22 -20.09 -1.31
C GLY A 32 -2.22 -19.80 -0.21
N THR A 33 -3.51 -20.02 -0.51
CA THR A 33 -4.59 -19.78 0.43
C THR A 33 -5.49 -21.01 0.56
N ALA A 34 -6.00 -21.25 1.78
CA ALA A 34 -7.01 -22.26 2.05
C ALA A 34 -8.45 -21.76 1.81
N ALA A 35 -8.63 -20.46 1.57
CA ALA A 35 -9.95 -19.88 1.39
C ALA A 35 -10.56 -20.29 0.03
N LYS A 36 -11.79 -20.80 0.09
CA LYS A 36 -12.62 -21.05 -1.08
C LYS A 36 -13.93 -20.31 -0.87
N PRO A 37 -14.03 -19.04 -1.31
CA PRO A 37 -15.20 -18.23 -1.04
C PRO A 37 -16.44 -18.81 -1.70
N SER A 38 -17.54 -18.91 -0.93
CA SER A 38 -18.86 -19.24 -1.46
C SER A 38 -19.51 -18.03 -2.11
N LYS A 39 -20.56 -18.26 -2.89
CA LYS A 39 -21.33 -17.15 -3.49
C LYS A 39 -21.97 -16.25 -2.43
N GLU A 40 -22.40 -16.84 -1.32
CA GLU A 40 -22.98 -16.12 -0.19
C GLU A 40 -21.94 -15.24 0.50
N GLN A 41 -20.71 -15.74 0.70
CA GLN A 41 -19.62 -14.93 1.28
C GLN A 41 -19.22 -13.75 0.37
N ILE A 42 -19.21 -13.97 -0.95
CA ILE A 42 -18.95 -12.91 -1.92
C ILE A 42 -20.05 -11.85 -1.88
N ALA A 43 -21.33 -12.27 -1.82
CA ALA A 43 -22.46 -11.35 -1.74
C ALA A 43 -22.47 -10.56 -0.41
N ASP A 44 -22.18 -11.21 0.72
CA ASP A 44 -22.04 -10.53 2.03
C ASP A 44 -20.91 -9.52 2.01
N TYR A 45 -19.73 -9.89 1.45
CA TYR A 45 -18.62 -8.97 1.29
C TYR A 45 -19.00 -7.74 0.45
N ALA A 46 -19.64 -7.95 -0.70
CA ALA A 46 -20.08 -6.87 -1.59
C ALA A 46 -21.07 -5.91 -0.89
N SER A 47 -22.04 -6.45 -0.15
CA SER A 47 -22.99 -5.64 0.61
C SER A 47 -22.31 -4.78 1.68
N ARG A 48 -21.36 -5.35 2.43
CA ARG A 48 -20.59 -4.60 3.43
C ARG A 48 -19.68 -3.55 2.78
N PHE A 49 -19.07 -3.90 1.66
CA PHE A 49 -18.21 -3.00 0.89
C PHE A 49 -18.94 -1.72 0.46
N GLU A 50 -20.17 -1.84 -0.04
CA GLU A 50 -20.97 -0.67 -0.41
C GLU A 50 -21.24 0.25 0.78
N GLY A 51 -21.52 -0.29 1.96
CA GLY A 51 -21.68 0.50 3.19
C GLY A 51 -20.39 1.22 3.62
N VAL A 52 -19.25 0.54 3.53
CA VAL A 52 -17.93 1.13 3.81
C VAL A 52 -17.59 2.22 2.80
N ARG A 53 -17.84 1.98 1.51
CA ARG A 53 -17.62 2.94 0.43
C ARG A 53 -18.45 4.20 0.63
N ALA A 54 -19.74 4.07 0.92
CA ALA A 54 -20.62 5.21 1.19
C ALA A 54 -20.09 6.06 2.36
N PHE A 55 -19.67 5.42 3.46
CA PHE A 55 -19.06 6.16 4.57
C PHE A 55 -17.78 6.90 4.16
N VAL A 56 -16.90 6.27 3.38
CA VAL A 56 -15.65 6.89 2.92
C VAL A 56 -15.95 8.11 2.03
N GLU A 57 -16.83 7.95 1.04
CA GLU A 57 -17.12 9.02 0.08
C GLU A 57 -17.93 10.17 0.69
N GLU A 58 -18.90 9.88 1.56
CA GLU A 58 -19.83 10.88 2.07
C GLU A 58 -19.36 11.58 3.36
N LYS A 59 -18.49 10.92 4.16
CA LYS A 59 -18.10 11.42 5.47
C LYS A 59 -16.59 11.50 5.68
N TYR A 60 -15.87 10.40 5.42
CA TYR A 60 -14.45 10.35 5.73
C TYR A 60 -13.63 11.31 4.86
N LEU A 61 -13.75 11.22 3.54
CA LEU A 61 -13.03 12.11 2.61
C LEU A 61 -13.35 13.60 2.86
N PRO A 62 -14.62 14.04 2.96
CA PRO A 62 -14.93 15.42 3.27
C PRO A 62 -14.28 15.93 4.56
N ILE A 63 -14.27 15.10 5.63
CA ILE A 63 -13.64 15.47 6.89
C ILE A 63 -12.11 15.57 6.74
N VAL A 64 -11.47 14.61 6.05
CA VAL A 64 -10.01 14.65 5.81
C VAL A 64 -9.63 15.91 5.04
N TYR A 65 -10.33 16.24 3.96
CA TYR A 65 -10.06 17.45 3.17
C TYR A 65 -10.30 18.74 3.97
N LEU A 66 -11.37 18.79 4.76
CA LEU A 66 -11.64 19.93 5.64
C LEU A 66 -10.50 20.14 6.65
N VAL A 67 -10.08 19.07 7.33
CA VAL A 67 -8.98 19.13 8.31
C VAL A 67 -7.67 19.51 7.63
N ALA A 68 -7.33 18.85 6.51
CA ALA A 68 -6.13 19.15 5.74
C ALA A 68 -6.08 20.62 5.27
N SER A 69 -7.21 21.21 4.91
CA SER A 69 -7.28 22.62 4.52
C SER A 69 -6.95 23.60 5.64
N GLN A 70 -7.13 23.18 6.92
CA GLN A 70 -6.77 23.99 8.10
C GLN A 70 -5.30 23.80 8.49
N TYR A 71 -4.68 22.69 8.13
CA TYR A 71 -3.30 22.33 8.48
C TYR A 71 -2.48 22.10 7.21
N LYS A 72 -2.46 23.11 6.31
CA LYS A 72 -1.79 23.03 5.00
C LYS A 72 -0.29 22.74 5.09
N ASP A 73 0.34 23.14 6.19
CA ASP A 73 1.74 22.83 6.50
C ASP A 73 2.03 21.33 6.55
N LEU A 74 1.06 20.51 6.97
CA LEU A 74 1.20 19.05 6.97
C LEU A 74 1.23 18.44 5.57
N CYS A 75 0.73 19.17 4.55
CA CYS A 75 0.83 18.74 3.17
C CYS A 75 2.25 18.82 2.60
N ASP A 76 3.14 19.52 3.31
CA ASP A 76 4.56 19.67 2.96
C ASP A 76 5.50 18.86 3.88
N MET A 77 4.96 18.21 4.90
CA MET A 77 5.73 17.45 5.87
C MET A 77 5.85 15.98 5.48
N GLY A 78 7.02 15.40 5.72
CA GLY A 78 7.29 13.97 5.60
C GLY A 78 7.06 13.40 4.20
N PRO A 79 7.54 14.04 3.12
CA PRO A 79 7.31 13.57 1.75
C PRO A 79 8.01 12.23 1.44
N GLY A 80 8.74 11.65 2.39
CA GLY A 80 9.47 10.41 2.18
C GLY A 80 10.56 10.53 1.12
N TYR A 81 10.82 9.43 0.44
CA TYR A 81 11.83 9.38 -0.64
C TYR A 81 11.24 9.68 -2.02
N ALA A 82 9.95 9.94 -2.12
CA ALA A 82 9.22 10.07 -3.39
C ALA A 82 9.51 8.91 -4.35
N THR A 83 9.54 7.70 -3.81
CA THR A 83 9.75 6.44 -4.53
C THR A 83 8.56 5.53 -4.31
N ALA A 84 8.10 4.86 -5.34
CA ALA A 84 6.94 3.99 -5.26
C ALA A 84 7.15 2.69 -6.03
N LEU A 85 6.68 1.57 -5.45
CA LEU A 85 6.75 0.26 -6.07
C LEU A 85 5.38 -0.42 -6.05
N CYS A 86 4.97 -0.91 -7.20
CA CYS A 86 3.82 -1.79 -7.37
C CYS A 86 4.29 -3.09 -8.03
N MET A 87 4.02 -4.22 -7.39
CA MET A 87 4.40 -5.55 -7.92
C MET A 87 3.27 -6.22 -8.72
N GLY A 88 2.20 -5.48 -9.01
CA GLY A 88 0.97 -6.02 -9.59
C GLY A 88 0.00 -6.53 -8.52
N VAL A 89 -1.24 -6.02 -8.54
CA VAL A 89 -2.26 -6.39 -7.54
C VAL A 89 -3.63 -6.51 -8.20
N PHE A 90 -4.39 -7.47 -7.71
CA PHE A 90 -5.73 -7.83 -8.21
C PHE A 90 -5.69 -8.28 -9.68
N PRO A 91 -5.20 -9.52 -9.93
CA PRO A 91 -5.16 -10.07 -11.27
C PRO A 91 -6.57 -10.17 -11.86
N LEU A 92 -6.71 -9.84 -13.13
CA LEU A 92 -7.96 -9.84 -13.88
C LEU A 92 -8.12 -11.11 -14.72
N ASN A 93 -7.04 -11.88 -14.89
CA ASN A 93 -7.04 -13.15 -15.62
C ASN A 93 -6.21 -14.21 -14.87
N ASP A 94 -6.41 -15.47 -15.24
CA ASP A 94 -5.75 -16.60 -14.60
C ASP A 94 -4.25 -16.67 -14.94
N GLU A 95 -3.82 -16.05 -16.03
CA GLU A 95 -2.42 -15.96 -16.44
C GLU A 95 -1.64 -14.95 -15.57
N GLY A 96 -2.32 -14.07 -14.84
CA GLY A 96 -1.70 -13.05 -14.00
C GLY A 96 -0.92 -11.99 -14.79
N LEU A 97 -1.27 -11.76 -16.05
CA LEU A 97 -0.64 -10.75 -16.91
C LEU A 97 -1.35 -9.40 -16.85
N GLU A 98 -2.62 -9.40 -16.51
CA GLU A 98 -3.45 -8.19 -16.34
C GLU A 98 -3.83 -8.00 -14.89
N HIS A 99 -3.70 -6.78 -14.41
CA HIS A 99 -4.01 -6.40 -13.02
C HIS A 99 -4.80 -5.11 -12.98
N ILE A 100 -5.57 -4.90 -11.91
CA ILE A 100 -6.18 -3.59 -11.63
C ILE A 100 -5.07 -2.54 -11.41
N PHE A 101 -4.01 -2.90 -10.68
CA PHE A 101 -2.81 -2.09 -10.55
C PHE A 101 -1.65 -2.84 -11.20
N MET A 102 -1.22 -2.37 -12.36
CA MET A 102 -0.11 -2.96 -13.12
C MET A 102 1.22 -2.83 -12.36
N PRO A 103 2.13 -3.80 -12.53
CA PRO A 103 3.46 -3.72 -11.94
C PRO A 103 4.28 -2.58 -12.53
N GLY A 104 5.06 -1.90 -11.68
CA GLY A 104 5.94 -0.80 -12.07
C GLY A 104 6.67 -0.23 -10.88
N ALA A 105 7.64 0.61 -11.13
CA ALA A 105 8.40 1.34 -10.13
C ALA A 105 8.54 2.81 -10.54
N TYR A 106 8.58 3.70 -9.54
CA TYR A 106 8.84 5.12 -9.71
C TYR A 106 9.96 5.53 -8.76
N TYR A 107 11.07 6.03 -9.31
CA TYR A 107 12.19 6.57 -8.55
C TYR A 107 13.03 7.49 -9.44
N ASN A 108 13.79 8.41 -8.84
CA ASN A 108 14.55 9.45 -9.53
C ASN A 108 13.69 10.35 -10.46
N GLY A 109 12.38 10.47 -10.18
CA GLY A 109 11.46 11.26 -10.99
C GLY A 109 10.94 10.57 -12.25
N GLU A 110 11.23 9.27 -12.44
CA GLU A 110 10.91 8.54 -13.66
C GLU A 110 10.19 7.21 -13.38
N ASP A 111 9.39 6.78 -14.35
CA ASP A 111 8.75 5.47 -14.34
C ASP A 111 9.68 4.40 -14.92
N HIS A 112 9.68 3.25 -14.25
CA HIS A 112 10.45 2.09 -14.67
C HIS A 112 9.59 0.83 -14.67
N PRO A 113 9.85 -0.11 -15.60
CA PRO A 113 9.20 -1.42 -15.54
C PRO A 113 9.64 -2.17 -14.27
N PHE A 114 8.72 -2.94 -13.69
CA PHE A 114 9.05 -3.79 -12.54
C PHE A 114 9.89 -4.98 -12.98
N ASP A 115 11.03 -5.18 -12.30
CA ASP A 115 11.90 -6.33 -12.48
C ASP A 115 12.15 -6.98 -11.11
N PRO A 116 11.63 -8.19 -10.84
CA PRO A 116 11.81 -8.85 -9.56
C PRO A 116 13.28 -9.11 -9.21
N MET A 117 14.18 -9.20 -10.21
CA MET A 117 15.62 -9.41 -10.00
C MET A 117 16.34 -8.18 -9.44
N LYS A 118 15.67 -7.04 -9.34
CA LYS A 118 16.20 -5.84 -8.68
C LYS A 118 15.86 -5.75 -7.20
N VAL A 119 15.08 -6.71 -6.67
CA VAL A 119 14.76 -6.78 -5.23
C VAL A 119 15.89 -7.48 -4.50
N VAL A 120 16.60 -6.74 -3.65
CA VAL A 120 17.69 -7.26 -2.83
C VAL A 120 17.42 -7.02 -1.34
N GLU A 121 17.99 -7.85 -0.49
CA GLU A 121 17.80 -7.80 0.96
C GLU A 121 19.10 -7.39 1.65
N TYR A 122 19.03 -6.37 2.52
CA TYR A 122 20.15 -5.94 3.35
C TYR A 122 19.95 -6.37 4.79
N VAL A 123 21.03 -6.81 5.44
CA VAL A 123 21.01 -7.37 6.78
C VAL A 123 21.91 -6.65 7.79
N LYS A 124 22.41 -5.46 7.45
CA LYS A 124 23.40 -4.72 8.28
C LYS A 124 23.05 -4.69 9.77
N TYR A 125 21.78 -4.46 10.12
CA TYR A 125 21.31 -4.36 11.50
C TYR A 125 20.41 -5.53 11.90
N SER A 126 20.47 -6.61 11.14
CA SER A 126 19.72 -7.84 11.41
C SER A 126 20.67 -8.92 11.92
N TRP A 127 20.16 -9.82 12.77
CA TRP A 127 20.95 -10.95 13.30
C TRP A 127 21.23 -12.02 12.22
N PHE A 128 21.76 -11.57 11.09
CA PHE A 128 22.23 -12.44 10.00
C PHE A 128 23.67 -12.04 9.63
N ALA A 129 24.47 -12.99 9.22
CA ALA A 129 25.85 -12.76 8.79
C ALA A 129 25.92 -11.77 7.61
N ASP A 130 26.92 -10.90 7.62
CA ASP A 130 27.04 -9.79 6.65
C ASP A 130 27.32 -10.28 5.21
N ASP A 131 27.87 -11.46 5.03
CA ASP A 131 28.10 -12.06 3.71
C ASP A 131 26.82 -12.38 2.95
N THR A 132 25.65 -12.33 3.64
CA THR A 132 24.33 -12.50 3.04
C THR A 132 23.69 -11.20 2.59
N THR A 133 24.35 -10.05 2.81
CA THR A 133 23.82 -8.72 2.46
C THR A 133 23.79 -8.48 0.96
N GLY A 134 22.75 -7.77 0.48
CA GLY A 134 22.63 -7.39 -0.93
C GLY A 134 22.31 -8.54 -1.89
N ARG A 135 21.91 -9.70 -1.38
CA ARG A 135 21.49 -10.83 -2.20
C ARG A 135 20.06 -10.69 -2.68
N LEU A 136 19.77 -11.31 -3.81
CA LEU A 136 18.40 -11.47 -4.31
C LEU A 136 17.56 -12.29 -3.31
N PHE A 137 16.28 -11.98 -3.23
CA PHE A 137 15.35 -12.73 -2.40
C PHE A 137 15.25 -14.22 -2.74
N THR A 138 15.67 -14.63 -3.95
CA THR A 138 15.71 -16.02 -4.41
C THR A 138 16.99 -16.75 -4.04
N GLU A 139 18.02 -16.05 -3.60
CA GLU A 139 19.34 -16.62 -3.23
C GLU A 139 19.46 -16.91 -1.72
N GLY A 140 18.45 -16.99 -1.07
CA GLY A 140 17.91 -17.00 0.26
C GLY A 140 18.58 -17.71 1.42
N ASP A 141 19.78 -18.27 1.36
CA ASP A 141 20.42 -18.83 2.54
C ASP A 141 20.99 -17.71 3.44
N THR A 142 20.18 -17.29 4.41
CA THR A 142 20.63 -16.39 5.46
C THR A 142 21.14 -17.17 6.65
N VAL A 143 22.38 -16.92 7.05
CA VAL A 143 23.00 -17.54 8.22
C VAL A 143 22.75 -16.64 9.43
N VAL A 144 22.17 -17.22 10.50
CA VAL A 144 21.92 -16.49 11.75
C VAL A 144 23.23 -16.22 12.48
N ASP A 145 23.41 -14.98 12.92
CA ASP A 145 24.51 -14.52 13.77
C ASP A 145 23.91 -13.69 14.92
N LEU A 146 23.76 -14.34 16.08
CA LEU A 146 23.18 -13.70 17.28
C LEU A 146 24.17 -12.80 18.03
N ASP A 147 25.46 -12.93 17.77
CA ASP A 147 26.52 -12.15 18.39
C ASP A 147 26.91 -10.93 17.56
N LYS A 148 26.21 -10.68 16.44
CA LYS A 148 26.49 -9.56 15.53
C LYS A 148 26.34 -8.22 16.22
N PRO A 149 27.38 -7.36 16.22
CA PRO A 149 27.32 -6.02 16.81
C PRO A 149 26.25 -5.17 16.14
N ASP A 150 25.60 -4.33 16.93
CA ASP A 150 24.56 -3.36 16.48
C ASP A 150 23.30 -3.98 15.83
N ALA A 151 23.18 -5.31 15.79
CA ALA A 151 21.96 -5.95 15.35
C ALA A 151 20.86 -5.85 16.42
N TYR A 152 19.62 -5.57 15.98
CA TYR A 152 18.49 -5.39 16.90
C TYR A 152 17.22 -6.13 16.47
N SER A 153 17.22 -6.77 15.32
CA SER A 153 16.02 -7.40 14.75
C SER A 153 16.39 -8.55 13.82
N PHE A 154 15.45 -9.46 13.57
CA PHE A 154 15.51 -10.40 12.45
C PHE A 154 14.91 -9.84 11.14
N SER A 155 14.41 -8.61 11.16
CA SER A 155 13.89 -7.97 9.95
C SER A 155 15.01 -7.58 9.02
N LYS A 156 14.89 -7.96 7.76
CA LYS A 156 15.78 -7.53 6.69
C LYS A 156 15.30 -6.20 6.12
N ALA A 157 16.21 -5.43 5.52
CA ALA A 157 15.91 -4.17 4.87
C ALA A 157 15.92 -4.34 3.34
N PRO A 158 14.76 -4.56 2.69
CA PRO A 158 14.70 -4.72 1.24
C PRO A 158 15.01 -3.41 0.52
N ARG A 159 15.60 -3.53 -0.65
CA ARG A 159 15.82 -2.41 -1.59
C ARG A 159 15.47 -2.87 -3.00
N TYR A 160 14.97 -1.93 -3.79
CA TYR A 160 14.74 -2.12 -5.21
C TYR A 160 15.70 -1.22 -5.99
N ASP A 161 16.57 -1.81 -6.79
CA ASP A 161 17.60 -1.08 -7.55
C ASP A 161 18.41 -0.09 -6.67
N GLY A 162 18.75 -0.51 -5.44
CA GLY A 162 19.45 0.30 -4.44
C GLY A 162 18.56 1.31 -3.68
N HIS A 163 17.33 1.52 -4.06
CA HIS A 163 16.41 2.48 -3.46
C HIS A 163 15.54 1.86 -2.35
N ALA A 164 15.27 2.65 -1.30
CA ALA A 164 14.17 2.37 -0.40
C ALA A 164 12.87 2.74 -1.10
N MET A 165 11.92 1.82 -1.19
CA MET A 165 10.67 2.03 -1.92
C MET A 165 9.48 2.07 -0.98
N GLU A 166 8.59 3.02 -1.23
CA GLU A 166 7.26 2.98 -0.62
C GLU A 166 6.39 1.95 -1.36
N VAL A 167 5.63 1.18 -0.60
CA VAL A 167 4.67 0.21 -1.09
C VAL A 167 3.31 0.46 -0.44
N GLY A 168 2.25 -0.08 -0.99
CA GLY A 168 0.92 0.05 -0.43
C GLY A 168 -0.04 0.83 -1.33
N PRO A 169 -1.23 1.22 -0.83
CA PRO A 169 -2.29 1.79 -1.67
C PRO A 169 -1.86 3.03 -2.44
N HIS A 170 -1.26 4.04 -1.79
CA HIS A 170 -0.89 5.27 -2.47
C HIS A 170 0.25 5.08 -3.47
N ALA A 171 1.22 4.19 -3.17
CA ALA A 171 2.28 3.84 -4.11
C ALA A 171 1.73 3.17 -5.38
N ARG A 172 0.77 2.26 -5.23
CA ARG A 172 0.07 1.63 -6.37
C ARG A 172 -0.66 2.67 -7.21
N MET A 173 -1.35 3.60 -6.57
CA MET A 173 -2.07 4.68 -7.24
C MET A 173 -1.11 5.62 -7.97
N TRP A 174 0.06 5.94 -7.37
CA TRP A 174 1.08 6.76 -8.00
C TRP A 174 1.67 6.10 -9.24
N VAL A 175 2.13 4.85 -9.11
CA VAL A 175 2.73 4.08 -10.22
C VAL A 175 1.76 3.96 -11.39
N ASN A 176 0.49 3.68 -11.11
CA ASN A 176 -0.54 3.50 -12.14
C ASN A 176 -1.22 4.82 -12.56
N ASN A 177 -0.83 5.94 -11.98
CA ASN A 177 -1.48 7.24 -12.21
C ASN A 177 -3.00 7.15 -12.18
N THR A 178 -3.53 6.54 -11.13
CA THR A 178 -4.92 6.15 -10.99
C THR A 178 -5.85 7.36 -11.05
N GLU A 179 -6.96 7.23 -11.72
CA GLU A 179 -8.01 8.25 -11.77
C GLU A 179 -8.63 8.48 -10.39
N LEU A 180 -8.81 9.74 -10.02
CA LEU A 180 -9.47 10.12 -8.77
C LEU A 180 -10.98 9.88 -8.88
N SER A 181 -11.59 9.49 -7.76
CA SER A 181 -13.04 9.41 -7.68
C SER A 181 -13.70 10.78 -7.94
N PRO A 182 -14.96 10.83 -8.41
CA PRO A 182 -15.69 12.08 -8.57
C PRO A 182 -15.72 12.94 -7.30
N VAL A 183 -15.83 12.30 -6.13
CA VAL A 183 -15.78 12.97 -4.82
C VAL A 183 -14.40 13.55 -4.57
N GLY A 184 -13.32 12.77 -4.80
CA GLY A 184 -11.94 13.24 -4.66
C GLY A 184 -11.64 14.46 -5.56
N LYS A 185 -12.03 14.43 -6.84
CA LYS A 185 -11.88 15.53 -7.78
C LYS A 185 -12.58 16.80 -7.28
N LYS A 186 -13.82 16.65 -6.80
CA LYS A 186 -14.61 17.77 -6.24
C LYS A 186 -13.92 18.39 -5.02
N LEU A 187 -13.52 17.57 -4.06
CA LEU A 187 -12.92 18.03 -2.81
C LEU A 187 -11.53 18.67 -3.02
N ALA A 188 -10.70 18.12 -3.89
CA ALA A 188 -9.41 18.71 -4.26
C ALA A 188 -9.58 20.13 -4.80
N LYS A 189 -10.56 20.33 -5.67
CA LYS A 189 -10.88 21.66 -6.21
C LYS A 189 -11.45 22.62 -5.14
N GLU A 190 -12.38 22.13 -4.32
CA GLU A 190 -13.07 22.92 -3.31
C GLU A 190 -12.13 23.42 -2.21
N TYR A 191 -11.30 22.53 -1.65
CA TYR A 191 -10.48 22.84 -0.48
C TYR A 191 -9.06 23.33 -0.80
N PHE A 192 -8.50 22.93 -1.94
CA PHE A 192 -7.12 23.28 -2.34
C PHE A 192 -7.02 24.05 -3.65
N GLY A 193 -8.10 24.22 -4.39
CA GLY A 193 -8.08 24.87 -5.70
C GLY A 193 -7.40 24.04 -6.80
N ILE A 194 -7.11 22.74 -6.53
CA ILE A 194 -6.41 21.85 -7.45
C ILE A 194 -7.42 21.19 -8.38
N THR A 195 -7.25 21.38 -9.69
CA THR A 195 -8.00 20.64 -10.71
C THR A 195 -7.20 19.39 -11.04
N ALA A 196 -7.54 18.27 -10.40
CA ALA A 196 -6.89 16.99 -10.57
C ALA A 196 -7.85 15.97 -11.17
N ASN A 197 -7.40 15.20 -12.14
CA ASN A 197 -8.10 14.03 -12.67
C ASN A 197 -7.50 12.73 -12.17
N THR A 198 -6.20 12.72 -11.99
CA THR A 198 -5.42 11.53 -11.60
C THR A 198 -4.61 11.79 -10.33
N THR A 199 -4.05 10.74 -9.78
CA THR A 199 -3.21 10.81 -8.57
C THR A 199 -2.02 11.78 -8.76
N ARG A 200 -1.38 11.77 -9.93
CA ARG A 200 -0.19 12.63 -10.17
C ARG A 200 -0.54 14.10 -10.34
N ASP A 201 -1.76 14.42 -10.74
CA ASP A 201 -2.23 15.82 -10.82
C ASP A 201 -2.29 16.49 -9.44
N LEU A 202 -2.37 15.71 -8.35
CA LEU A 202 -2.29 16.22 -6.97
C LEU A 202 -0.88 16.69 -6.61
N GLY A 203 0.12 16.27 -7.37
CA GLY A 203 1.53 16.59 -7.16
C GLY A 203 2.25 15.62 -6.22
N GLU A 204 3.48 15.30 -6.59
CA GLU A 204 4.35 14.35 -5.87
C GLU A 204 4.48 14.70 -4.40
N ARG A 205 4.80 15.95 -4.10
CA ARG A 205 5.01 16.42 -2.73
C ARG A 205 3.77 16.22 -1.85
N PHE A 206 2.59 16.48 -2.37
CA PHE A 206 1.34 16.27 -1.65
C PHE A 206 1.07 14.78 -1.43
N VAL A 207 1.12 13.97 -2.48
CA VAL A 207 0.79 12.53 -2.42
C VAL A 207 1.70 11.78 -1.45
N PHE A 208 3.00 12.10 -1.42
CA PHE A 208 3.95 11.48 -0.51
C PHE A 208 4.06 12.16 0.86
N SER A 209 3.30 13.23 1.12
CA SER A 209 3.23 13.88 2.43
C SER A 209 2.47 13.05 3.48
N ILE A 210 2.54 13.49 4.74
CA ILE A 210 1.74 12.91 5.82
C ILE A 210 0.24 12.97 5.48
N MET A 211 -0.25 14.09 4.92
CA MET A 211 -1.67 14.23 4.58
C MET A 211 -2.07 13.40 3.36
N GLY A 212 -1.21 13.27 2.37
CA GLY A 212 -1.50 12.49 1.17
C GLY A 212 -1.61 10.98 1.41
N ARG A 213 -1.03 10.49 2.52
CA ARG A 213 -1.11 9.08 2.91
C ARG A 213 -2.42 8.73 3.64
N HIS A 214 -3.22 9.69 4.03
CA HIS A 214 -4.54 9.52 4.64
C HIS A 214 -5.64 9.60 3.61
#